data_b6acf638931ce1e8ae4f1dffdd3a4df0
#
_entry.id   b6acf638931ce1e8ae4f1dffdd3a4df0
#
_cell.length_a   1.000
_cell.length_b   1.000
_cell.length_c   1.000
_cell.angle_alpha   90.00
_cell.angle_beta   90.00
_cell.angle_gamma   90.00
#
_symmetry.space_group_name_H-M   'P 1'
#
loop_
_entity.id
_entity.type
_entity.pdbx_description
1 polymer ?
#
loop_
_entity_poly.entity_id
_entity_poly.type
_entity_poly.pdbx_seq_one_letter_code
_entity_poly.pdbx_strand_id
1 'polypeptide(L)'
;MRVKPMVMVRFGWLALLLNSSPLAAQEPAAWGVRSRDALEFHTFSIAAIDPRTGEVGVAVTTRVPCVGNGVPWVRAGVGAVATQANTRTEYGQILLDALAKGEEPSKALARALAADSLAASRQVGVIAVSGKSAQHTGANDSPWAGGRAGTSYVTQGNLLVGPEVVEAVAASFEASEGTPRHLADRLIDAIAAGYAKGGDARKGRTQSAAVIVADSRPGRSRRADGVTVNINVCEHPEPVAELRRIYNTISQTLGYRQLEQFTGNDIWQLKVMLNALGLFRPNEQELRRDVPDALVFTPDAVAAVDAFRASEHLSVPSLGSPPGLVDDDTVARLWAALARAGKADAVRQALLETVAVRR
;
A
#
# COMPACT_ATOMS: atom_id res chain seq x y z
N MET A 1 21.36 40.70 91.97
CA MET A 1 20.71 39.75 91.09
C MET A 1 20.57 40.48 89.71
N ARG A 2 21.38 40.07 88.70
CA ARG A 2 21.43 40.72 87.41
C ARG A 2 20.59 39.88 86.44
N VAL A 3 19.50 40.41 85.90
CA VAL A 3 18.69 39.78 84.89
C VAL A 3 19.31 40.14 83.52
N LYS A 4 19.67 39.11 82.70
CA LYS A 4 20.18 39.26 81.39
C LYS A 4 19.00 39.44 80.39
N PRO A 5 19.06 40.29 79.35
CA PRO A 5 18.01 40.45 78.34
C PRO A 5 18.08 39.29 77.31
N MET A 6 16.95 38.79 77.00
CA MET A 6 16.70 37.76 75.98
C MET A 6 16.71 38.38 74.59
N VAL A 7 17.63 37.88 73.75
CA VAL A 7 17.73 38.31 72.34
C VAL A 7 16.67 37.56 71.54
N MET A 8 15.75 38.31 70.98
CA MET A 8 14.69 37.82 70.08
C MET A 8 15.22 37.76 68.66
N VAL A 9 15.48 36.56 68.15
CA VAL A 9 15.86 36.32 66.75
C VAL A 9 14.58 36.35 65.92
N ARG A 10 14.46 37.39 65.08
CA ARG A 10 13.40 37.45 64.02
C ARG A 10 13.80 36.60 62.86
N PHE A 11 13.12 35.46 62.66
CA PHE A 11 13.14 34.71 61.39
C PHE A 11 12.39 35.52 60.32
N GLY A 12 13.13 36.09 59.38
CA GLY A 12 12.53 36.65 58.18
C GLY A 12 12.13 35.54 57.21
N TRP A 13 10.85 35.41 56.95
CA TRP A 13 10.37 34.55 55.89
C TRP A 13 10.62 35.22 54.54
N LEU A 14 11.62 34.74 53.80
CA LEU A 14 11.84 35.10 52.41
C LEU A 14 10.82 34.35 51.55
N ALA A 15 9.69 34.97 51.21
CA ALA A 15 8.74 34.40 50.27
C ALA A 15 9.37 34.44 48.88
N LEU A 16 9.87 33.30 48.40
CA LEU A 16 10.20 33.11 46.98
C LEU A 16 8.87 33.04 46.20
N LEU A 17 8.52 34.16 45.57
CA LEU A 17 7.52 34.22 44.51
C LEU A 17 8.04 33.45 43.30
N LEU A 18 7.74 32.16 43.23
CA LEU A 18 7.87 31.39 42.01
C LEU A 18 6.87 31.98 41.00
N ASN A 19 7.34 32.88 40.13
CA ASN A 19 6.63 33.28 38.94
C ASN A 19 6.53 32.02 38.04
N SER A 20 5.51 31.20 38.26
CA SER A 20 5.06 30.19 37.29
C SER A 20 4.33 30.97 36.18
N SER A 21 5.09 31.50 35.23
CA SER A 21 4.51 31.81 33.92
C SER A 21 3.86 30.53 33.41
N PRO A 22 2.55 30.54 33.06
CA PRO A 22 2.01 29.41 32.36
C PRO A 22 2.88 29.22 31.12
N LEU A 23 3.48 28.03 30.94
CA LEU A 23 3.92 27.61 29.64
C LEU A 23 2.67 27.67 28.76
N ALA A 24 2.45 28.81 28.09
CA ALA A 24 1.55 28.83 26.97
C ALA A 24 2.06 27.72 26.03
N ALA A 25 1.32 26.67 25.90
CA ALA A 25 1.51 25.72 24.80
C ALA A 25 1.57 26.63 23.57
N GLN A 26 2.75 26.77 22.97
CA GLN A 26 2.86 27.42 21.68
C GLN A 26 1.98 26.57 20.77
N GLU A 27 0.80 27.11 20.44
CA GLU A 27 0.11 26.58 19.27
C GLU A 27 1.14 26.58 18.13
N PRO A 28 1.35 25.46 17.46
CA PRO A 28 2.22 25.44 16.30
C PRO A 28 1.78 26.58 15.41
N ALA A 29 2.71 27.48 15.08
CA ALA A 29 2.46 28.63 14.21
C ALA A 29 1.61 28.14 13.06
N ALA A 30 0.47 28.78 12.84
CA ALA A 30 -0.57 28.36 11.92
C ALA A 30 0.10 27.83 10.65
N TRP A 31 -0.09 26.53 10.39
CA TRP A 31 0.59 25.76 9.38
C TRP A 31 0.61 26.54 8.07
N GLY A 32 1.71 27.27 7.83
CA GLY A 32 2.13 27.84 6.58
C GLY A 32 1.13 28.56 5.66
N VAL A 33 0.01 29.03 6.18
CA VAL A 33 -1.11 29.52 5.37
C VAL A 33 -0.81 30.84 4.64
N ARG A 34 0.38 31.46 4.81
CA ARG A 34 0.70 32.77 4.23
C ARG A 34 2.12 32.99 3.73
N SER A 35 2.90 31.94 3.49
CA SER A 35 4.17 32.10 2.78
C SER A 35 4.16 31.40 1.44
N ARG A 36 4.97 31.85 0.50
CA ARG A 36 5.26 31.14 -0.75
C ARG A 36 5.89 29.76 -0.50
N ASP A 37 6.22 29.45 0.75
CA ASP A 37 6.72 28.18 1.26
C ASP A 37 5.62 27.38 1.98
N ALA A 38 4.33 27.64 1.67
CA ALA A 38 3.22 26.83 2.18
C ALA A 38 3.49 25.35 1.90
N LEU A 39 3.24 24.49 2.89
CA LEU A 39 3.34 23.03 2.74
C LEU A 39 2.44 22.59 1.58
N GLU A 40 3.04 22.39 0.42
CA GLU A 40 2.35 21.82 -0.72
C GLU A 40 2.20 20.33 -0.50
N PHE A 41 0.98 19.82 -0.59
CA PHE A 41 0.63 18.40 -0.38
C PHE A 41 0.88 17.62 -1.67
N HIS A 42 1.91 16.81 -1.67
CA HIS A 42 2.34 15.99 -2.78
C HIS A 42 1.83 14.56 -2.60
N THR A 43 1.22 14.02 -3.61
CA THR A 43 0.53 12.75 -3.44
C THR A 43 0.38 12.09 -4.80
N PHE A 44 0.51 10.78 -4.84
CA PHE A 44 -0.04 10.02 -5.96
C PHE A 44 -0.91 8.89 -5.47
N SER A 45 -1.93 8.59 -6.24
CA SER A 45 -2.97 7.63 -5.89
C SER A 45 -3.50 6.90 -7.11
N ILE A 46 -4.16 5.77 -6.85
CA ILE A 46 -4.95 5.03 -7.80
C ILE A 46 -6.29 4.68 -7.17
N ALA A 47 -7.40 5.00 -7.85
CA ALA A 47 -8.72 4.48 -7.55
C ALA A 47 -9.10 3.46 -8.62
N ALA A 48 -9.52 2.27 -8.24
CA ALA A 48 -9.74 1.17 -9.18
C ALA A 48 -10.87 0.24 -8.76
N ILE A 49 -11.28 -0.58 -9.72
CA ILE A 49 -12.22 -1.67 -9.54
C ILE A 49 -11.63 -2.99 -10.02
N ASP A 50 -12.14 -4.10 -9.52
CA ASP A 50 -11.99 -5.40 -10.17
C ASP A 50 -13.33 -5.80 -10.81
N PRO A 51 -13.45 -5.77 -12.16
CA PRO A 51 -14.70 -6.11 -12.84
C PRO A 51 -15.20 -7.53 -12.58
N ARG A 52 -14.29 -8.46 -12.20
CA ARG A 52 -14.64 -9.86 -11.94
C ARG A 52 -15.32 -10.06 -10.60
N THR A 53 -14.95 -9.25 -9.61
CA THR A 53 -15.41 -9.39 -8.23
C THR A 53 -16.36 -8.28 -7.80
N GLY A 54 -16.33 -7.13 -8.48
CA GLY A 54 -17.05 -5.93 -8.07
C GLY A 54 -16.38 -5.21 -6.88
N GLU A 55 -15.15 -5.60 -6.51
CA GLU A 55 -14.36 -4.87 -5.54
C GLU A 55 -14.04 -3.46 -6.03
N VAL A 56 -14.06 -2.51 -5.13
CA VAL A 56 -13.67 -1.11 -5.37
C VAL A 56 -12.61 -0.70 -4.36
N GLY A 57 -11.60 0.05 -4.78
CA GLY A 57 -10.49 0.36 -3.88
C GLY A 57 -9.71 1.60 -4.26
N VAL A 58 -8.95 2.11 -3.29
CA VAL A 58 -7.98 3.21 -3.47
C VAL A 58 -6.70 2.86 -2.76
N ALA A 59 -5.57 3.11 -3.42
CA ALA A 59 -4.27 3.18 -2.75
C ALA A 59 -3.63 4.54 -3.00
N VAL A 60 -2.86 5.02 -2.01
CA VAL A 60 -2.24 6.34 -2.03
C VAL A 60 -0.97 6.36 -1.21
N THR A 61 0.01 7.17 -1.62
CA THR A 61 1.21 7.49 -0.82
C THR A 61 1.61 8.95 -0.98
N THR A 62 2.24 9.49 0.05
CA THR A 62 2.60 10.92 0.14
C THR A 62 3.71 11.12 1.19
N ARG A 63 4.26 12.34 1.23
CA ARG A 63 5.13 12.78 2.35
C ARG A 63 4.39 13.51 3.48
N VAL A 64 3.06 13.57 3.41
CA VAL A 64 2.22 14.09 4.50
C VAL A 64 1.83 12.93 5.41
N PRO A 65 1.77 13.10 6.74
CA PRO A 65 1.34 12.04 7.65
C PRO A 65 -0.14 11.67 7.44
N CYS A 66 -0.48 10.41 7.72
CA CYS A 66 -1.85 9.90 7.77
C CYS A 66 -2.70 10.19 6.52
N VAL A 67 -2.14 10.02 5.32
CA VAL A 67 -2.85 10.27 4.04
C VAL A 67 -4.17 9.52 3.92
N GLY A 68 -4.28 8.36 4.54
CA GLY A 68 -5.51 7.55 4.54
C GLY A 68 -6.70 8.21 5.24
N ASN A 69 -6.49 9.27 6.02
CA ASN A 69 -7.58 9.99 6.68
C ASN A 69 -8.34 10.95 5.75
N GLY A 70 -7.78 11.31 4.59
CA GLY A 70 -8.37 12.34 3.75
C GLY A 70 -8.53 11.99 2.28
N VAL A 71 -7.59 11.22 1.71
CA VAL A 71 -7.54 10.99 0.27
C VAL A 71 -8.47 9.86 -0.20
N PRO A 72 -8.44 8.64 0.39
CA PRO A 72 -9.14 7.49 -0.17
C PRO A 72 -10.58 7.38 0.36
N TRP A 73 -11.51 7.15 -0.57
CA TRP A 73 -12.93 6.94 -0.28
C TRP A 73 -13.47 5.79 -1.12
N VAL A 74 -14.19 4.88 -0.50
CA VAL A 74 -14.83 3.74 -1.18
C VAL A 74 -16.24 3.53 -0.66
N ARG A 75 -17.10 2.97 -1.53
CA ARG A 75 -18.42 2.45 -1.14
C ARG A 75 -18.69 1.16 -1.90
N ALA A 76 -18.88 0.07 -1.17
CA ALA A 76 -19.17 -1.23 -1.74
C ALA A 76 -20.34 -1.18 -2.72
N GLY A 77 -20.16 -1.77 -3.92
CA GLY A 77 -21.18 -1.78 -4.97
C GLY A 77 -21.42 -0.43 -5.67
N VAL A 78 -20.68 0.62 -5.33
CA VAL A 78 -20.86 1.97 -5.89
C VAL A 78 -19.62 2.45 -6.64
N GLY A 79 -18.47 2.55 -5.95
CA GLY A 79 -17.27 3.06 -6.59
C GLY A 79 -16.19 3.51 -5.60
N ALA A 80 -15.17 4.18 -6.15
CA ALA A 80 -14.01 4.68 -5.42
C ALA A 80 -13.65 6.12 -5.85
N VAL A 81 -13.16 6.92 -4.89
CA VAL A 81 -12.75 8.31 -5.09
C VAL A 81 -11.41 8.54 -4.39
N ALA A 82 -10.49 9.20 -5.09
CA ALA A 82 -9.27 9.75 -4.52
C ALA A 82 -9.29 11.28 -4.66
N THR A 83 -9.29 12.03 -3.54
CA THR A 83 -9.25 13.49 -3.51
C THR A 83 -7.98 13.97 -2.85
N GLN A 84 -7.19 14.79 -3.51
CA GLN A 84 -5.84 15.19 -3.09
C GLN A 84 -5.45 16.58 -3.60
N ALA A 85 -4.18 16.96 -3.49
CA ALA A 85 -3.61 18.30 -3.65
C ALA A 85 -4.07 19.24 -2.51
N ASN A 86 -4.71 20.35 -2.76
CA ASN A 86 -5.42 21.08 -1.70
C ASN A 86 -6.68 20.28 -1.35
N THR A 87 -6.53 19.27 -0.49
CA THR A 87 -7.52 18.22 -0.29
C THR A 87 -8.84 18.77 0.28
N ARG A 88 -9.93 18.49 -0.41
CA ARG A 88 -11.30 18.66 0.10
C ARG A 88 -11.95 17.29 0.29
N THR A 89 -12.05 16.84 1.53
CA THR A 89 -12.51 15.50 1.87
C THR A 89 -13.96 15.23 1.49
N GLU A 90 -14.80 16.28 1.46
CA GLU A 90 -16.22 16.18 1.10
C GLU A 90 -16.44 15.66 -0.33
N TYR A 91 -15.45 15.80 -1.23
CA TYR A 91 -15.56 15.20 -2.58
C TYR A 91 -15.79 13.70 -2.52
N GLY A 92 -15.17 13.00 -1.55
CA GLY A 92 -15.39 11.57 -1.37
C GLY A 92 -16.86 11.22 -1.21
N GLN A 93 -17.52 11.86 -0.24
CA GLN A 93 -18.93 11.62 0.05
C GLN A 93 -19.84 12.12 -1.09
N ILE A 94 -19.63 13.35 -1.57
CA ILE A 94 -20.44 13.98 -2.62
C ILE A 94 -20.47 13.12 -3.88
N LEU A 95 -19.30 12.63 -4.31
CA LEU A 95 -19.19 11.83 -5.53
C LEU A 95 -19.77 10.43 -5.35
N LEU A 96 -19.49 9.75 -4.23
CA LEU A 96 -20.07 8.45 -3.95
C LEU A 96 -21.60 8.50 -3.80
N ASP A 97 -22.16 9.57 -3.25
CA ASP A 97 -23.60 9.78 -3.18
C ASP A 97 -24.24 9.99 -4.56
N ALA A 98 -23.53 10.69 -5.43
CA ALA A 98 -23.95 10.91 -6.82
C ALA A 98 -23.93 9.59 -7.60
N LEU A 99 -22.84 8.83 -7.50
CA LEU A 99 -22.71 7.52 -8.15
C LEU A 99 -23.77 6.53 -7.66
N ALA A 100 -24.08 6.52 -6.36
CA ALA A 100 -25.12 5.67 -5.78
C ALA A 100 -26.53 5.98 -6.32
N LYS A 101 -26.75 7.21 -6.81
CA LYS A 101 -27.99 7.64 -7.48
C LYS A 101 -27.97 7.37 -8.99
N GLY A 102 -26.90 6.75 -9.52
CA GLY A 102 -26.71 6.46 -10.94
C GLY A 102 -26.21 7.64 -11.78
N GLU A 103 -25.73 8.72 -11.15
CA GLU A 103 -25.12 9.84 -11.88
C GLU A 103 -23.77 9.40 -12.49
N GLU A 104 -23.53 9.81 -13.74
CA GLU A 104 -22.26 9.51 -14.42
C GLU A 104 -21.09 10.22 -13.73
N PRO A 105 -19.90 9.55 -13.55
CA PRO A 105 -18.76 10.13 -12.86
C PRO A 105 -18.33 11.50 -13.38
N SER A 106 -18.35 11.69 -14.70
CA SER A 106 -17.97 12.97 -15.34
C SER A 106 -18.94 14.11 -15.00
N LYS A 107 -20.23 13.82 -14.94
CA LYS A 107 -21.25 14.81 -14.58
C LYS A 107 -21.19 15.15 -13.10
N ALA A 108 -21.07 14.12 -12.24
CA ALA A 108 -20.94 14.29 -10.81
C ALA A 108 -19.71 15.14 -10.44
N LEU A 109 -18.56 14.83 -11.06
CA LEU A 109 -17.30 15.55 -10.84
C LEU A 109 -17.41 17.00 -11.34
N ALA A 110 -17.91 17.23 -12.55
CA ALA A 110 -18.08 18.58 -13.10
C ALA A 110 -18.99 19.45 -12.22
N ARG A 111 -20.11 18.90 -11.74
CA ARG A 111 -21.03 19.57 -10.82
C ARG A 111 -20.37 19.90 -9.48
N ALA A 112 -19.60 18.98 -8.92
CA ALA A 112 -18.90 19.19 -7.65
C ALA A 112 -17.81 20.28 -7.78
N LEU A 113 -17.06 20.27 -8.88
CA LEU A 113 -16.03 21.29 -9.19
C LEU A 113 -16.64 22.66 -9.41
N ALA A 114 -17.76 22.76 -10.12
CA ALA A 114 -18.45 24.03 -10.36
C ALA A 114 -18.93 24.71 -9.05
N ALA A 115 -19.15 23.95 -7.99
CA ALA A 115 -19.52 24.44 -6.67
C ALA A 115 -18.30 24.74 -5.75
N ASP A 116 -17.06 24.59 -6.23
CA ASP A 116 -15.86 24.81 -5.45
C ASP A 116 -15.01 25.96 -6.02
N SER A 117 -14.96 27.09 -5.30
CA SER A 117 -14.14 28.25 -5.68
C SER A 117 -12.62 27.95 -5.76
N LEU A 118 -12.17 26.84 -5.17
CA LEU A 118 -10.77 26.40 -5.19
C LEU A 118 -10.56 25.20 -6.13
N ALA A 119 -11.47 24.93 -7.05
CA ALA A 119 -11.38 23.79 -8.00
C ALA A 119 -10.03 23.74 -8.74
N ALA A 120 -9.45 24.91 -9.06
CA ALA A 120 -8.15 25.02 -9.72
C ALA A 120 -6.96 24.47 -8.90
N SER A 121 -7.15 24.20 -7.60
CA SER A 121 -6.13 23.64 -6.70
C SER A 121 -6.53 22.26 -6.17
N ARG A 122 -7.46 21.57 -6.84
CA ARG A 122 -7.92 20.22 -6.47
C ARG A 122 -7.42 19.20 -7.46
N GLN A 123 -7.11 18.01 -6.95
CA GLN A 123 -6.89 16.84 -7.81
C GLN A 123 -7.81 15.71 -7.36
N VAL A 124 -8.69 15.25 -8.25
CA VAL A 124 -9.75 14.29 -7.91
C VAL A 124 -9.86 13.24 -9.01
N GLY A 125 -9.83 11.98 -8.61
CA GLY A 125 -10.14 10.84 -9.45
C GLY A 125 -11.35 10.08 -8.90
N VAL A 126 -12.28 9.70 -9.76
CA VAL A 126 -13.49 8.96 -9.38
C VAL A 126 -13.74 7.85 -10.40
N ILE A 127 -14.09 6.67 -9.90
CA ILE A 127 -14.49 5.52 -10.73
C ILE A 127 -15.72 4.86 -10.14
N ALA A 128 -16.71 4.61 -10.97
CA ALA A 128 -17.90 3.84 -10.61
C ALA A 128 -17.62 2.33 -10.74
N VAL A 129 -18.36 1.50 -10.02
CA VAL A 129 -18.27 0.02 -10.12
C VAL A 129 -18.51 -0.49 -11.54
N SER A 130 -19.18 0.29 -12.40
CA SER A 130 -19.36 0.01 -13.84
C SER A 130 -18.11 0.18 -14.69
N GLY A 131 -17.00 0.68 -14.15
CA GLY A 131 -15.79 1.02 -14.88
C GLY A 131 -15.76 2.45 -15.44
N LYS A 132 -16.89 3.14 -15.50
CA LYS A 132 -16.91 4.55 -15.93
C LYS A 132 -16.16 5.39 -14.90
N SER A 133 -15.34 6.33 -15.41
CA SER A 133 -14.46 7.13 -14.55
C SER A 133 -14.38 8.59 -15.03
N ALA A 134 -13.87 9.44 -14.14
CA ALA A 134 -13.52 10.83 -14.46
C ALA A 134 -12.36 11.27 -13.55
N GLN A 135 -11.58 12.24 -14.00
CA GLN A 135 -10.50 12.84 -13.23
C GLN A 135 -10.36 14.34 -13.51
N HIS A 136 -9.81 15.03 -12.55
CA HIS A 136 -9.49 16.45 -12.62
C HIS A 136 -8.14 16.71 -11.97
N THR A 137 -7.28 17.45 -12.67
CA THR A 137 -6.05 18.04 -12.11
C THR A 137 -6.17 19.54 -12.31
N GLY A 138 -6.18 20.28 -11.22
CA GLY A 138 -6.36 21.73 -11.23
C GLY A 138 -5.16 22.46 -11.84
N ALA A 139 -5.41 23.60 -12.46
CA ALA A 139 -4.37 24.40 -13.12
C ALA A 139 -3.32 24.98 -12.14
N ASN A 140 -3.67 25.07 -10.85
CA ASN A 140 -2.77 25.54 -9.79
C ASN A 140 -2.04 24.39 -9.08
N ASP A 141 -2.27 23.13 -9.48
CA ASP A 141 -1.53 22.03 -8.91
C ASP A 141 -0.08 22.10 -9.36
N SER A 142 0.83 21.96 -8.39
CA SER A 142 2.26 22.14 -8.66
C SER A 142 2.83 21.02 -9.53
N PRO A 143 3.67 21.35 -10.51
CA PRO A 143 4.26 20.41 -11.44
C PRO A 143 5.34 19.52 -10.77
N TRP A 144 5.58 18.26 -11.23
CA TRP A 144 4.71 17.68 -12.25
C TRP A 144 3.38 17.23 -11.61
N ALA A 145 2.26 17.56 -12.22
CA ALA A 145 0.93 17.11 -11.83
C ALA A 145 0.16 16.60 -13.06
N GLY A 146 -0.59 15.51 -12.90
CA GLY A 146 -1.37 14.91 -13.97
C GLY A 146 -1.97 13.56 -13.56
N GLY A 147 -2.56 12.87 -14.53
CA GLY A 147 -3.18 11.57 -14.28
C GLY A 147 -3.38 10.77 -15.57
N ARG A 148 -3.73 9.49 -15.38
CA ARG A 148 -4.07 8.55 -16.44
C ARG A 148 -5.28 7.72 -16.01
N ALA A 149 -6.15 7.41 -16.98
CA ALA A 149 -7.28 6.52 -16.79
C ALA A 149 -7.18 5.32 -17.72
N GLY A 150 -7.61 4.17 -17.23
CA GLY A 150 -7.82 2.94 -18.01
C GLY A 150 -9.25 2.44 -17.85
N THR A 151 -9.50 1.21 -18.28
CA THR A 151 -10.82 0.60 -18.24
C THR A 151 -11.36 0.40 -16.82
N SER A 152 -10.46 0.10 -15.89
CA SER A 152 -10.80 -0.30 -14.50
C SER A 152 -10.10 0.54 -13.43
N TYR A 153 -9.49 1.68 -13.82
CA TYR A 153 -8.80 2.55 -12.88
C TYR A 153 -8.71 4.00 -13.34
N VAL A 154 -8.46 4.90 -12.38
CA VAL A 154 -7.89 6.23 -12.57
C VAL A 154 -6.71 6.39 -11.62
N THR A 155 -5.57 6.88 -12.13
CA THR A 155 -4.40 7.22 -11.32
C THR A 155 -4.01 8.66 -11.57
N GLN A 156 -3.49 9.32 -10.55
CA GLN A 156 -3.13 10.74 -10.56
C GLN A 156 -2.05 11.04 -9.55
N GLY A 157 -1.37 12.15 -9.76
CA GLY A 157 -0.39 12.66 -8.81
C GLY A 157 -0.07 14.13 -9.05
N ASN A 158 0.48 14.77 -8.04
CA ASN A 158 0.93 16.15 -8.05
C ASN A 158 2.28 16.28 -7.33
N LEU A 159 3.10 17.24 -7.77
CA LEU A 159 4.47 17.47 -7.30
C LEU A 159 5.34 16.21 -7.35
N LEU A 160 5.16 15.43 -8.38
CA LEU A 160 5.95 14.23 -8.64
C LEU A 160 7.28 14.59 -9.31
N VAL A 161 8.22 13.65 -9.25
CA VAL A 161 9.49 13.78 -9.99
C VAL A 161 9.27 13.86 -11.50
N GLY A 162 8.18 13.27 -12.02
CA GLY A 162 7.80 13.30 -13.44
C GLY A 162 6.58 12.43 -13.74
N PRO A 163 6.14 12.40 -15.00
CA PRO A 163 5.01 11.59 -15.45
C PRO A 163 5.25 10.08 -15.32
N GLU A 164 6.50 9.63 -15.31
CA GLU A 164 6.90 8.24 -15.19
C GLU A 164 6.38 7.57 -13.91
N VAL A 165 6.07 8.36 -12.87
CA VAL A 165 5.45 7.85 -11.65
C VAL A 165 4.04 7.34 -11.92
N VAL A 166 3.19 8.17 -12.54
CA VAL A 166 1.80 7.82 -12.88
C VAL A 166 1.76 6.72 -13.94
N GLU A 167 2.67 6.76 -14.92
CA GLU A 167 2.80 5.72 -15.93
C GLU A 167 3.18 4.36 -15.33
N ALA A 168 4.09 4.33 -14.36
CA ALA A 168 4.48 3.09 -13.68
C ALA A 168 3.33 2.52 -12.83
N VAL A 169 2.56 3.38 -12.14
CA VAL A 169 1.34 2.97 -11.42
C VAL A 169 0.37 2.31 -12.37
N ALA A 170 0.07 2.96 -13.50
CA ALA A 170 -0.84 2.47 -14.52
C ALA A 170 -0.38 1.13 -15.10
N ALA A 171 0.86 1.05 -15.57
CA ALA A 171 1.42 -0.16 -16.19
C ALA A 171 1.42 -1.36 -15.23
N SER A 172 1.76 -1.14 -13.94
CA SER A 172 1.73 -2.19 -12.92
C SER A 172 0.31 -2.69 -12.68
N PHE A 173 -0.67 -1.80 -12.60
CA PHE A 173 -2.07 -2.18 -12.41
C PHE A 173 -2.62 -2.93 -13.62
N GLU A 174 -2.39 -2.43 -14.83
CA GLU A 174 -2.79 -3.06 -16.10
C GLU A 174 -2.21 -4.47 -16.24
N ALA A 175 -0.93 -4.66 -15.91
CA ALA A 175 -0.27 -5.97 -15.95
C ALA A 175 -0.90 -7.01 -15.01
N SER A 176 -1.64 -6.57 -14.00
CA SER A 176 -2.34 -7.43 -13.03
C SER A 176 -3.81 -7.69 -13.39
N GLU A 177 -4.33 -7.08 -14.45
CA GLU A 177 -5.73 -7.26 -14.86
C GLU A 177 -6.03 -8.72 -15.24
N GLY A 178 -7.23 -9.19 -14.87
CA GLY A 178 -7.64 -10.56 -15.12
C GLY A 178 -7.02 -11.63 -14.20
N THR A 179 -6.05 -11.28 -13.35
CA THR A 179 -5.49 -12.21 -12.38
C THR A 179 -6.46 -12.49 -11.23
N PRO A 180 -6.36 -13.63 -10.53
CA PRO A 180 -7.20 -13.94 -9.36
C PRO A 180 -6.80 -13.18 -8.11
N ARG A 181 -5.82 -12.28 -8.17
CA ARG A 181 -5.31 -11.52 -7.04
C ARG A 181 -6.36 -10.57 -6.47
N HIS A 182 -6.37 -10.43 -5.15
CA HIS A 182 -7.21 -9.48 -4.43
C HIS A 182 -6.90 -8.03 -4.87
N LEU A 183 -7.93 -7.18 -5.00
CA LEU A 183 -7.74 -5.82 -5.49
C LEU A 183 -6.73 -5.02 -4.64
N ALA A 184 -6.72 -5.18 -3.32
CA ALA A 184 -5.76 -4.50 -2.46
C ALA A 184 -4.30 -4.87 -2.79
N ASP A 185 -4.05 -6.13 -3.13
CA ASP A 185 -2.72 -6.61 -3.52
C ASP A 185 -2.23 -5.92 -4.79
N ARG A 186 -3.10 -5.83 -5.80
CA ARG A 186 -2.84 -5.16 -7.08
C ARG A 186 -2.62 -3.65 -6.91
N LEU A 187 -3.42 -3.01 -6.07
CA LEU A 187 -3.31 -1.58 -5.75
C LEU A 187 -2.00 -1.24 -5.03
N ILE A 188 -1.57 -2.09 -4.10
CA ILE A 188 -0.31 -1.87 -3.37
C ILE A 188 0.89 -2.04 -4.32
N ASP A 189 0.87 -3.04 -5.22
CA ASP A 189 1.93 -3.18 -6.22
C ASP A 189 1.97 -1.98 -7.17
N ALA A 190 0.82 -1.45 -7.55
CA ALA A 190 0.74 -0.28 -8.42
C ALA A 190 1.41 0.95 -7.78
N ILE A 191 1.08 1.29 -6.51
CA ILE A 191 1.74 2.42 -5.84
C ILE A 191 3.23 2.13 -5.56
N ALA A 192 3.62 0.86 -5.33
CA ALA A 192 5.02 0.48 -5.18
C ALA A 192 5.82 0.72 -6.47
N ALA A 193 5.24 0.45 -7.64
CA ALA A 193 5.87 0.73 -8.92
C ALA A 193 6.10 2.24 -9.14
N GLY A 194 5.13 3.08 -8.80
CA GLY A 194 5.27 4.54 -8.83
C GLY A 194 6.32 5.05 -7.83
N TYR A 195 6.33 4.48 -6.63
CA TYR A 195 7.31 4.81 -5.59
C TYR A 195 8.74 4.50 -6.06
N ALA A 196 8.95 3.37 -6.73
CA ALA A 196 10.25 2.98 -7.30
C ALA A 196 10.75 3.92 -8.42
N LYS A 197 9.87 4.74 -9.02
CA LYS A 197 10.23 5.80 -9.99
C LYS A 197 10.62 7.14 -9.33
N GLY A 198 10.74 7.16 -8.01
CA GLY A 198 11.08 8.36 -7.25
C GLY A 198 9.87 9.03 -6.60
N GLY A 199 8.66 8.74 -7.02
CA GLY A 199 7.41 9.17 -6.41
C GLY A 199 7.33 10.69 -6.19
N ASP A 200 7.21 11.07 -4.94
CA ASP A 200 7.13 12.44 -4.46
C ASP A 200 8.48 13.16 -4.54
N ALA A 201 8.56 14.27 -5.26
CA ALA A 201 9.79 15.03 -5.50
C ALA A 201 10.38 15.70 -4.25
N ARG A 202 9.62 15.83 -3.18
CA ARG A 202 10.11 16.48 -1.94
C ARG A 202 11.16 15.64 -1.23
N LYS A 203 12.03 16.33 -0.52
CA LYS A 203 12.93 15.74 0.49
C LYS A 203 12.32 15.90 1.87
N GLY A 204 12.34 14.88 2.70
CA GLY A 204 11.83 14.97 4.06
C GLY A 204 11.63 13.60 4.73
N ARG A 205 11.35 13.63 6.03
CA ARG A 205 11.26 12.42 6.87
C ARG A 205 9.87 11.80 6.87
N THR A 206 8.82 12.61 6.82
CA THR A 206 7.46 12.12 6.98
C THR A 206 6.94 11.56 5.67
N GLN A 207 6.48 10.33 5.74
CA GLN A 207 5.88 9.62 4.63
C GLN A 207 4.73 8.76 5.15
N SER A 208 3.68 8.66 4.37
CA SER A 208 2.54 7.80 4.68
C SER A 208 2.02 7.09 3.45
N ALA A 209 1.33 5.98 3.66
CA ALA A 209 0.64 5.24 2.61
C ALA A 209 -0.65 4.63 3.16
N ALA A 210 -1.64 4.46 2.30
CA ALA A 210 -2.88 3.81 2.69
C ALA A 210 -3.45 2.99 1.54
N VAL A 211 -4.22 1.97 1.89
CA VAL A 211 -5.08 1.21 0.99
C VAL A 211 -6.42 0.95 1.67
N ILE A 212 -7.49 1.19 0.93
CA ILE A 212 -8.84 0.80 1.34
C ILE A 212 -9.53 0.06 0.20
N VAL A 213 -10.18 -1.06 0.50
CA VAL A 213 -10.95 -1.86 -0.46
C VAL A 213 -12.28 -2.25 0.16
N ALA A 214 -13.34 -2.18 -0.63
CA ALA A 214 -14.67 -2.64 -0.26
C ALA A 214 -15.20 -3.65 -1.29
N ASP A 215 -15.96 -4.63 -0.79
CA ASP A 215 -16.56 -5.73 -1.54
C ASP A 215 -18.04 -5.82 -1.17
N SER A 216 -18.91 -5.74 -2.16
CA SER A 216 -20.36 -5.82 -1.96
C SER A 216 -20.92 -7.23 -1.87
N ARG A 217 -20.10 -8.26 -2.14
CA ARG A 217 -20.55 -9.66 -2.10
C ARG A 217 -20.80 -10.12 -0.66
N PRO A 218 -21.90 -10.82 -0.42
CA PRO A 218 -22.23 -11.31 0.93
C PRO A 218 -21.12 -12.17 1.54
N GLY A 219 -20.84 -11.96 2.82
CA GLY A 219 -19.86 -12.75 3.58
C GLY A 219 -18.40 -12.41 3.34
N ARG A 220 -18.08 -11.44 2.45
CA ARG A 220 -16.69 -11.03 2.19
C ARG A 220 -16.15 -10.05 3.22
N SER A 221 -16.99 -9.21 3.77
CA SER A 221 -16.60 -8.29 4.84
C SER A 221 -17.28 -8.65 6.16
N ARG A 222 -16.58 -8.42 7.27
CA ARG A 222 -17.14 -8.46 8.63
C ARG A 222 -17.79 -7.14 9.02
N ARG A 223 -17.66 -6.11 8.18
CA ARG A 223 -18.19 -4.76 8.40
C ARG A 223 -19.45 -4.57 7.57
N ALA A 224 -20.41 -3.84 8.13
CA ALA A 224 -21.68 -3.54 7.45
C ALA A 224 -21.50 -2.63 6.19
N ASP A 225 -20.40 -1.85 6.15
CA ASP A 225 -20.08 -0.98 5.02
C ASP A 225 -19.36 -1.71 3.86
N GLY A 226 -19.13 -3.02 4.00
CA GLY A 226 -18.46 -3.83 2.99
C GLY A 226 -16.96 -3.66 2.91
N VAL A 227 -16.33 -2.84 3.75
CA VAL A 227 -14.86 -2.66 3.73
C VAL A 227 -14.18 -3.95 4.17
N THR A 228 -13.31 -4.48 3.30
CA THR A 228 -12.55 -5.71 3.51
C THR A 228 -11.12 -5.43 3.96
N VAL A 229 -10.51 -4.37 3.42
CA VAL A 229 -9.17 -3.90 3.78
C VAL A 229 -9.22 -2.40 4.07
N ASN A 230 -8.62 -1.98 5.18
CA ASN A 230 -8.39 -0.57 5.50
C ASN A 230 -7.09 -0.48 6.29
N ILE A 231 -6.01 -0.11 5.62
CA ILE A 231 -4.69 0.03 6.21
C ILE A 231 -4.22 1.45 6.00
N ASN A 232 -3.83 2.13 7.07
CA ASN A 232 -3.31 3.48 7.05
C ASN A 232 -1.96 3.51 7.80
N VAL A 233 -0.87 3.58 7.06
CA VAL A 233 0.48 3.79 7.59
C VAL A 233 0.67 5.30 7.73
N CYS A 234 0.45 5.82 8.93
CA CYS A 234 0.42 7.26 9.20
C CYS A 234 1.77 7.95 9.08
N GLU A 235 2.83 7.27 9.50
CA GLU A 235 4.21 7.73 9.34
C GLU A 235 5.17 6.53 9.34
N HIS A 236 6.00 6.44 8.31
CA HIS A 236 7.06 5.44 8.23
C HIS A 236 8.12 5.89 7.21
N PRO A 237 9.43 5.61 7.43
CA PRO A 237 10.47 5.92 6.45
C PRO A 237 10.22 5.27 5.09
N GLU A 238 9.67 4.05 5.09
CA GLU A 238 9.31 3.25 3.91
C GLU A 238 7.82 2.85 3.97
N PRO A 239 6.88 3.81 3.76
CA PRO A 239 5.48 3.58 4.07
C PRO A 239 4.81 2.56 3.16
N VAL A 240 5.25 2.45 1.90
CA VAL A 240 4.70 1.48 0.94
C VAL A 240 5.15 0.06 1.28
N ALA A 241 6.41 -0.10 1.71
CA ALA A 241 6.93 -1.38 2.19
C ALA A 241 6.20 -1.84 3.46
N GLU A 242 5.99 -0.92 4.41
CA GLU A 242 5.23 -1.21 5.63
C GLU A 242 3.76 -1.53 5.35
N LEU A 243 3.12 -0.79 4.44
CA LEU A 243 1.77 -1.10 3.96
C LEU A 243 1.69 -2.52 3.39
N ARG A 244 2.67 -2.91 2.57
CA ARG A 244 2.79 -4.27 2.02
C ARG A 244 2.94 -5.32 3.13
N ARG A 245 3.84 -5.06 4.09
CA ARG A 245 4.06 -5.97 5.22
C ARG A 245 2.78 -6.21 6.03
N ILE A 246 2.05 -5.14 6.37
CA ILE A 246 0.78 -5.23 7.10
C ILE A 246 -0.27 -5.99 6.28
N TYR A 247 -0.39 -5.65 4.98
CA TYR A 247 -1.34 -6.33 4.10
C TYR A 247 -1.06 -7.83 3.99
N ASN A 248 0.21 -8.23 3.87
CA ASN A 248 0.57 -9.65 3.81
C ASN A 248 0.08 -10.40 5.06
N THR A 249 0.27 -9.83 6.25
CA THR A 249 -0.22 -10.42 7.50
C THR A 249 -1.75 -10.52 7.53
N ILE A 250 -2.44 -9.46 7.12
CA ILE A 250 -3.92 -9.42 7.10
C ILE A 250 -4.46 -10.40 6.06
N SER A 251 -3.88 -10.44 4.87
CA SER A 251 -4.36 -11.27 3.78
C SER A 251 -4.24 -12.77 4.07
N GLN A 252 -3.20 -13.17 4.81
CA GLN A 252 -3.09 -14.54 5.35
C GLN A 252 -4.24 -14.86 6.30
N THR A 253 -4.45 -13.98 7.29
CA THR A 253 -5.46 -14.19 8.32
C THR A 253 -6.89 -14.22 7.75
N LEU A 254 -7.15 -13.46 6.69
CA LEU A 254 -8.46 -13.35 6.06
C LEU A 254 -8.64 -14.27 4.85
N GLY A 255 -7.62 -15.04 4.46
CA GLY A 255 -7.68 -15.97 3.34
C GLY A 255 -7.71 -15.28 1.95
N TYR A 256 -7.29 -14.02 1.84
CA TYR A 256 -7.14 -13.32 0.54
C TYR A 256 -5.92 -13.79 -0.23
N ARG A 257 -4.93 -14.33 0.47
CA ARG A 257 -3.79 -15.06 -0.04
C ARG A 257 -3.75 -16.42 0.63
N GLN A 258 -3.72 -17.45 -0.15
CA GLN A 258 -3.30 -18.75 0.34
C GLN A 258 -1.77 -18.71 0.40
N LEU A 259 -1.24 -18.52 1.59
CA LEU A 259 0.17 -18.78 1.84
C LEU A 259 0.29 -20.25 2.16
N GLU A 260 0.83 -20.99 1.24
CA GLU A 260 1.17 -22.37 1.52
C GLU A 260 2.27 -22.38 2.58
N GLN A 261 2.00 -23.00 3.72
CA GLN A 261 3.04 -23.34 4.67
C GLN A 261 3.78 -24.53 4.11
N PHE A 262 4.88 -24.24 3.42
CA PHE A 262 5.73 -25.29 2.87
C PHE A 262 6.42 -26.02 4.00
N THR A 263 6.13 -27.30 4.13
CA THR A 263 6.76 -28.19 5.11
C THR A 263 7.13 -29.51 4.44
N GLY A 264 8.23 -30.08 4.86
CA GLY A 264 8.61 -31.41 4.40
C GLY A 264 8.75 -31.52 2.88
N ASN A 265 7.89 -32.34 2.25
CA ASN A 265 7.96 -32.59 0.81
C ASN A 265 7.74 -31.35 -0.06
N ASP A 266 6.94 -30.41 0.38
CA ASP A 266 6.66 -29.21 -0.41
C ASP A 266 7.91 -28.33 -0.51
N ILE A 267 8.71 -28.25 0.56
CA ILE A 267 10.01 -27.58 0.53
C ILE A 267 10.96 -28.28 -0.45
N TRP A 268 11.00 -29.61 -0.44
CA TRP A 268 11.82 -30.35 -1.38
C TRP A 268 11.40 -30.08 -2.84
N GLN A 269 10.09 -30.10 -3.13
CA GLN A 269 9.57 -29.78 -4.47
C GLN A 269 9.98 -28.38 -4.90
N LEU A 270 9.82 -27.39 -4.02
CA LEU A 270 10.24 -25.99 -4.25
C LEU A 270 11.74 -25.90 -4.57
N LYS A 271 12.59 -26.56 -3.77
CA LYS A 271 14.04 -26.63 -4.01
C LYS A 271 14.38 -27.25 -5.37
N VAL A 272 13.69 -28.32 -5.77
CA VAL A 272 13.85 -28.95 -7.10
C VAL A 272 13.49 -27.97 -8.21
N MET A 273 12.38 -27.24 -8.07
CA MET A 273 11.97 -26.24 -9.06
C MET A 273 12.97 -25.09 -9.19
N LEU A 274 13.41 -24.53 -8.06
CA LEU A 274 14.41 -23.45 -8.02
C LEU A 274 15.78 -23.91 -8.55
N ASN A 275 16.20 -25.14 -8.25
CA ASN A 275 17.41 -25.73 -8.78
C ASN A 275 17.32 -25.89 -10.31
N ALA A 276 16.22 -26.39 -10.82
CA ALA A 276 15.99 -26.51 -12.25
C ALA A 276 16.08 -25.16 -12.98
N LEU A 277 15.68 -24.06 -12.33
CA LEU A 277 15.84 -22.69 -12.84
C LEU A 277 17.25 -22.11 -12.62
N GLY A 278 18.14 -22.82 -11.89
CA GLY A 278 19.50 -22.36 -11.59
C GLY A 278 19.60 -21.31 -10.48
N LEU A 279 18.50 -21.09 -9.75
CA LEU A 279 18.39 -20.13 -8.66
C LEU A 279 18.80 -20.69 -7.30
N PHE A 280 18.64 -21.98 -7.12
CA PHE A 280 19.09 -22.72 -5.93
C PHE A 280 20.20 -23.68 -6.38
N ARG A 281 21.36 -23.58 -5.76
CA ARG A 281 22.55 -24.39 -6.10
C ARG A 281 23.04 -25.10 -4.84
N PRO A 282 22.29 -26.11 -4.37
CA PRO A 282 22.72 -26.91 -3.23
C PRO A 282 23.94 -27.74 -3.62
N ASN A 283 24.67 -28.21 -2.61
CA ASN A 283 25.56 -29.35 -2.86
C ASN A 283 24.69 -30.58 -3.24
N GLU A 284 25.27 -31.54 -3.97
CA GLU A 284 24.51 -32.67 -4.54
C GLU A 284 23.67 -33.48 -3.53
N GLN A 285 24.00 -33.38 -2.25
CA GLN A 285 23.31 -34.08 -1.18
C GLN A 285 22.00 -33.40 -0.75
N GLU A 286 21.87 -32.08 -0.85
CA GLU A 286 20.72 -31.32 -0.34
C GLU A 286 19.43 -31.49 -1.16
N LEU A 287 19.50 -32.02 -2.37
CA LEU A 287 18.34 -32.40 -3.18
C LEU A 287 17.91 -33.86 -3.01
N ARG A 288 18.67 -34.63 -2.25
CA ARG A 288 18.30 -36.01 -1.94
C ARG A 288 17.26 -36.01 -0.83
N ARG A 289 16.12 -36.58 -1.11
CA ARG A 289 14.96 -36.62 -0.20
C ARG A 289 15.21 -37.32 1.15
N ASP A 290 16.22 -38.18 1.21
CA ASP A 290 16.65 -38.90 2.40
C ASP A 290 17.52 -38.07 3.35
N VAL A 291 17.89 -36.84 2.94
CA VAL A 291 18.67 -35.91 3.75
C VAL A 291 17.75 -34.96 4.51
N PRO A 292 17.90 -34.80 5.85
CA PRO A 292 17.03 -33.93 6.64
C PRO A 292 16.90 -32.51 6.09
N ASP A 293 17.99 -31.91 5.62
CA ASP A 293 18.03 -30.53 5.11
C ASP A 293 17.24 -30.34 3.80
N ALA A 294 17.00 -31.42 3.05
CA ALA A 294 16.15 -31.37 1.85
C ALA A 294 14.72 -30.94 2.17
N LEU A 295 14.25 -31.24 3.37
CA LEU A 295 12.87 -31.00 3.83
C LEU A 295 12.76 -29.73 4.70
N VAL A 296 13.87 -29.00 4.90
CA VAL A 296 13.93 -27.77 5.71
C VAL A 296 14.03 -26.56 4.80
N PHE A 297 13.27 -25.52 5.10
CA PHE A 297 13.34 -24.24 4.39
C PHE A 297 14.57 -23.45 4.87
N THR A 298 15.71 -23.78 4.30
CA THR A 298 17.03 -23.24 4.66
C THR A 298 17.18 -21.78 4.22
N PRO A 299 18.07 -20.96 4.86
CA PRO A 299 18.24 -19.55 4.50
C PRO A 299 18.61 -19.30 3.04
N ASP A 300 19.34 -20.20 2.40
CA ASP A 300 19.69 -20.15 0.98
C ASP A 300 18.49 -20.48 0.07
N ALA A 301 17.60 -21.39 0.48
CA ALA A 301 16.33 -21.61 -0.21
C ALA A 301 15.38 -20.42 -0.09
N VAL A 302 15.34 -19.78 1.08
CA VAL A 302 14.63 -18.50 1.28
C VAL A 302 15.16 -17.43 0.35
N ALA A 303 16.49 -17.25 0.29
CA ALA A 303 17.13 -16.27 -0.59
C ALA A 303 16.85 -16.57 -2.08
N ALA A 304 16.80 -17.85 -2.46
CA ALA A 304 16.49 -18.27 -3.83
C ALA A 304 15.03 -17.93 -4.22
N VAL A 305 14.08 -18.10 -3.29
CA VAL A 305 12.68 -17.68 -3.49
C VAL A 305 12.60 -16.16 -3.66
N ASP A 306 13.26 -15.39 -2.79
CA ASP A 306 13.25 -13.93 -2.86
C ASP A 306 13.88 -13.42 -4.16
N ALA A 307 14.99 -14.03 -4.62
CA ALA A 307 15.61 -13.73 -5.91
C ALA A 307 14.68 -14.06 -7.10
N PHE A 308 13.98 -15.19 -7.03
CA PHE A 308 12.98 -15.56 -8.04
C PHE A 308 11.83 -14.54 -8.07
N ARG A 309 11.27 -14.19 -6.92
CA ARG A 309 10.19 -13.21 -6.82
C ARG A 309 10.62 -11.85 -7.37
N ALA A 310 11.85 -11.41 -7.09
CA ALA A 310 12.41 -10.18 -7.66
C ALA A 310 12.48 -10.25 -9.20
N SER A 311 12.94 -11.37 -9.76
CA SER A 311 13.05 -11.54 -11.22
C SER A 311 11.70 -11.57 -11.94
N GLU A 312 10.64 -12.02 -11.26
CA GLU A 312 9.27 -12.05 -11.79
C GLU A 312 8.45 -10.80 -11.38
N HIS A 313 9.09 -9.77 -10.86
CA HIS A 313 8.47 -8.52 -10.39
C HIS A 313 7.37 -8.72 -9.33
N LEU A 314 7.49 -9.77 -8.53
CA LEU A 314 6.66 -9.99 -7.35
C LEU A 314 7.21 -9.21 -6.16
N SER A 315 6.36 -9.03 -5.14
CA SER A 315 6.77 -8.39 -3.89
C SER A 315 7.93 -9.15 -3.23
N VAL A 316 8.94 -8.41 -2.77
CA VAL A 316 10.16 -8.92 -2.11
C VAL A 316 10.30 -8.32 -0.71
N PRO A 317 11.20 -8.83 0.16
CA PRO A 317 11.34 -8.33 1.53
C PRO A 317 11.60 -6.82 1.62
N SER A 318 12.35 -6.24 0.70
CA SER A 318 12.56 -4.78 0.62
C SER A 318 11.27 -3.98 0.34
N LEU A 319 10.24 -4.65 -0.18
CA LEU A 319 8.88 -4.11 -0.40
C LEU A 319 7.88 -4.63 0.66
N GLY A 320 8.38 -5.19 1.77
CA GLY A 320 7.59 -5.61 2.91
C GLY A 320 6.97 -7.00 2.84
N SER A 321 7.32 -7.85 1.86
CA SER A 321 6.92 -9.25 1.92
C SER A 321 7.72 -10.02 2.98
N PRO A 322 7.17 -11.07 3.61
CA PRO A 322 7.96 -11.96 4.42
C PRO A 322 9.09 -12.58 3.58
N PRO A 323 10.30 -12.77 4.15
CA PRO A 323 11.37 -13.50 3.48
C PRO A 323 10.92 -14.91 3.08
N GLY A 324 11.24 -15.32 1.86
CA GLY A 324 10.88 -16.65 1.36
C GLY A 324 9.38 -16.88 1.17
N LEU A 325 8.60 -15.81 0.94
CA LEU A 325 7.16 -15.91 0.70
C LEU A 325 6.87 -16.80 -0.51
N VAL A 326 6.15 -17.89 -0.29
CA VAL A 326 5.59 -18.72 -1.36
C VAL A 326 4.07 -18.67 -1.28
N ASP A 327 3.48 -18.02 -2.26
CA ASP A 327 2.04 -17.87 -2.45
C ASP A 327 1.62 -18.46 -3.81
N ASP A 328 0.33 -18.53 -4.08
CA ASP A 328 -0.19 -19.06 -5.36
C ASP A 328 0.45 -18.37 -6.57
N ASP A 329 0.69 -17.05 -6.50
CA ASP A 329 1.37 -16.30 -7.55
C ASP A 329 2.82 -16.80 -7.74
N THR A 330 3.54 -17.07 -6.66
CA THR A 330 4.91 -17.63 -6.73
C THR A 330 4.91 -19.00 -7.40
N VAL A 331 4.00 -19.88 -6.97
CA VAL A 331 3.89 -21.24 -7.55
C VAL A 331 3.53 -21.19 -9.03
N ALA A 332 2.54 -20.37 -9.39
CA ALA A 332 2.14 -20.19 -10.79
C ALA A 332 3.28 -19.66 -11.66
N ARG A 333 4.04 -18.68 -11.16
CA ARG A 333 5.20 -18.09 -11.86
C ARG A 333 6.35 -19.08 -11.99
N LEU A 334 6.61 -19.90 -10.95
CA LEU A 334 7.62 -20.98 -11.03
C LEU A 334 7.30 -21.96 -12.16
N TRP A 335 6.06 -22.43 -12.25
CA TRP A 335 5.65 -23.31 -13.35
C TRP A 335 5.74 -22.64 -14.71
N ALA A 336 5.34 -21.38 -14.82
CA ALA A 336 5.46 -20.63 -16.06
C ALA A 336 6.94 -20.43 -16.46
N ALA A 337 7.83 -20.12 -15.50
CA ALA A 337 9.28 -20.00 -15.75
C ALA A 337 9.89 -21.32 -16.19
N LEU A 338 9.53 -22.45 -15.56
CA LEU A 338 9.96 -23.77 -15.96
C LEU A 338 9.48 -24.13 -17.38
N ALA A 339 8.25 -23.76 -17.73
CA ALA A 339 7.72 -23.96 -19.07
C ALA A 339 8.49 -23.13 -20.11
N ARG A 340 8.74 -21.84 -19.83
CA ARG A 340 9.57 -20.98 -20.70
C ARG A 340 10.99 -21.53 -20.88
N ALA A 341 11.54 -22.15 -19.85
CA ALA A 341 12.88 -22.78 -19.90
C ALA A 341 12.88 -24.20 -20.54
N GLY A 342 11.73 -24.74 -20.95
CA GLY A 342 11.61 -26.10 -21.48
C GLY A 342 11.86 -27.22 -20.45
N LYS A 343 11.73 -26.91 -19.15
CA LYS A 343 12.10 -27.81 -18.03
C LYS A 343 10.87 -28.33 -17.25
N ALA A 344 9.68 -27.84 -17.55
CA ALA A 344 8.47 -28.18 -16.79
C ALA A 344 8.17 -29.68 -16.74
N ASP A 345 8.29 -30.39 -17.87
CA ASP A 345 7.97 -31.81 -17.92
C ASP A 345 9.01 -32.67 -17.19
N ALA A 346 10.29 -32.32 -17.32
CA ALA A 346 11.36 -32.99 -16.57
C ALA A 346 11.18 -32.83 -15.05
N VAL A 347 10.81 -31.62 -14.59
CA VAL A 347 10.51 -31.37 -13.19
C VAL A 347 9.28 -32.15 -12.74
N ARG A 348 8.18 -32.15 -13.52
CA ARG A 348 6.99 -32.94 -13.20
C ARG A 348 7.32 -34.43 -13.05
N GLN A 349 8.12 -34.99 -13.99
CA GLN A 349 8.54 -36.37 -13.93
C GLN A 349 9.36 -36.66 -12.65
N ALA A 350 10.35 -35.81 -12.32
CA ALA A 350 11.14 -35.93 -11.10
C ALA A 350 10.27 -35.90 -9.83
N LEU A 351 9.23 -35.04 -9.80
CA LEU A 351 8.31 -34.94 -8.68
C LEU A 351 7.38 -36.19 -8.58
N LEU A 352 6.97 -36.76 -9.71
CA LEU A 352 6.10 -37.95 -9.75
C LEU A 352 6.83 -39.21 -9.36
N GLU A 353 8.07 -39.41 -9.75
CA GLU A 353 8.88 -40.60 -9.40
C GLU A 353 9.01 -40.78 -7.89
N THR A 354 8.95 -39.68 -7.12
CA THR A 354 9.00 -39.72 -5.67
C THR A 354 7.67 -40.09 -4.99
N VAL A 355 6.55 -39.97 -5.70
CA VAL A 355 5.23 -40.40 -5.20
C VAL A 355 5.03 -41.94 -5.42
N ALA A 356 5.68 -42.47 -6.44
CA ALA A 356 5.52 -43.92 -6.82
C ALA A 356 6.22 -44.90 -5.87
N VAL A 357 7.10 -44.44 -4.99
CA VAL A 357 7.88 -45.31 -4.07
C VAL A 357 7.10 -45.70 -2.79
N ARG A 358 5.85 -45.29 -2.63
CA ARG A 358 4.98 -45.71 -1.52
C ARG A 358 3.94 -46.71 -2.00
N ARG A 359 4.38 -47.90 -2.45
CA ARG A 359 3.55 -49.08 -2.48
C ARG A 359 4.24 -50.21 -1.72
#